data_7b8de0c33ed041f98b732be338a6d301
#
_entry.id   7b8de0c33ed041f98b732be338a6d301
#
_cell.length_a   1.000
_cell.length_b   1.000
_cell.length_c   1.000
_cell.angle_alpha   90.00
_cell.angle_beta   90.00
_cell.angle_gamma   90.00
#
_symmetry.space_group_name_H-M   'P 1'
#
loop_
_entity.id
_entity.type
_entity.pdbx_description
1 polymer ?
#
loop_
_entity_poly.entity_id
_entity_poly.type
_entity_poly.pdbx_seq_one_letter_code
_entity_poly.pdbx_strand_id
1 'polypeptide(L)'
;MSTPEFDEQSRSFAVVARAIDYLRANARGQPTLEEVAAAVHLSPFHLQRLFSAWAGISPKRFLQYLTKEHARHELAKARDVLSVAADSGLSSGSRLHDLMVHCEALSPGEIRSGGLGIAITCGVAPSPFGDALIAWTARGVCHLAFCSMAEPAMLAELLARWPAATIVRDDEQARLLLARVFPATPTRGTLHLLLRGTNFQIKVWEALIRVEPGTLISYGELARRMAAPHAQRAVGSALAANRIAYLIPCHRVIRESGEIGSYRWGSSRKLAMIGREAALGARMGNGVDVSGGRTG
;
A
#
# COMPACT_ATOMS: atom_id res chain seq x y z
N MET A 1 -20.52 -6.37 -8.55
CA MET A 1 -20.20 -5.34 -9.59
C MET A 1 -18.72 -4.91 -9.62
N SER A 2 -17.79 -5.66 -9.06
CA SER A 2 -16.37 -5.21 -8.93
C SER A 2 -15.42 -5.74 -9.99
N THR A 3 -15.78 -6.80 -10.69
CA THR A 3 -14.88 -7.54 -11.60
C THR A 3 -14.43 -6.76 -12.83
N PRO A 4 -15.31 -6.06 -13.59
CA PRO A 4 -14.89 -5.31 -14.78
C PRO A 4 -14.00 -4.10 -14.44
N GLU A 5 -14.24 -3.46 -13.30
CA GLU A 5 -13.49 -2.27 -12.87
C GLU A 5 -12.05 -2.62 -12.51
N PHE A 6 -11.81 -3.74 -11.81
CA PHE A 6 -10.45 -4.17 -11.48
C PHE A 6 -9.70 -4.68 -12.69
N ASP A 7 -10.36 -5.36 -13.63
CA ASP A 7 -9.75 -5.78 -14.89
C ASP A 7 -9.28 -4.57 -15.71
N GLU A 8 -10.06 -3.50 -15.76
CA GLU A 8 -9.69 -2.26 -16.43
C GLU A 8 -8.56 -1.54 -15.67
N GLN A 9 -8.65 -1.45 -14.36
CA GLN A 9 -7.62 -0.83 -13.51
C GLN A 9 -6.29 -1.59 -13.60
N SER A 10 -6.31 -2.91 -13.60
CA SER A 10 -5.11 -3.73 -13.75
C SER A 10 -4.43 -3.51 -15.11
N ARG A 11 -5.21 -3.54 -16.19
CA ARG A 11 -4.69 -3.27 -17.55
C ARG A 11 -4.12 -1.86 -17.70
N SER A 12 -4.74 -0.88 -17.05
CA SER A 12 -4.32 0.52 -17.07
C SER A 12 -3.10 0.79 -16.20
N PHE A 13 -2.80 -0.10 -15.24
CA PHE A 13 -1.72 0.10 -14.27
C PHE A 13 -0.36 0.35 -14.91
N ALA A 14 0.00 -0.39 -15.96
CA ALA A 14 1.31 -0.25 -16.61
C ALA A 14 1.53 1.16 -17.20
N VAL A 15 0.46 1.77 -17.72
CA VAL A 15 0.50 3.14 -18.26
C VAL A 15 0.60 4.16 -17.11
N VAL A 16 -0.22 3.99 -16.08
CA VAL A 16 -0.21 4.87 -14.90
C VAL A 16 1.13 4.76 -14.16
N ALA A 17 1.72 3.57 -14.05
CA ALA A 17 3.02 3.37 -13.44
C ALA A 17 4.12 4.16 -14.18
N ARG A 18 4.14 4.11 -15.52
CA ARG A 18 5.08 4.92 -16.32
C ARG A 18 4.87 6.42 -16.12
N ALA A 19 3.62 6.88 -16.05
CA ALA A 19 3.32 8.28 -15.78
C ALA A 19 3.81 8.70 -14.38
N ILE A 20 3.65 7.86 -13.37
CA ILE A 20 4.16 8.08 -12.01
C ILE A 20 5.69 8.14 -12.00
N ASP A 21 6.37 7.23 -12.71
CA ASP A 21 7.84 7.25 -12.79
C ASP A 21 8.35 8.53 -13.48
N TYR A 22 7.69 8.96 -14.54
CA TYR A 22 8.03 10.21 -15.21
C TYR A 22 7.83 11.42 -14.28
N LEU A 23 6.67 11.51 -13.61
CA LEU A 23 6.39 12.57 -12.63
C LEU A 23 7.43 12.61 -11.51
N ARG A 24 7.84 11.45 -11.02
CA ARG A 24 8.86 11.34 -9.98
C ARG A 24 10.24 11.81 -10.46
N ALA A 25 10.67 11.32 -11.62
CA ALA A 25 11.99 11.66 -12.19
C ALA A 25 12.11 13.17 -12.49
N ASN A 26 11.00 13.79 -12.87
CA ASN A 26 10.95 15.20 -13.31
C ASN A 26 10.27 16.14 -12.30
N ALA A 27 10.02 15.69 -11.05
CA ALA A 27 9.24 16.43 -10.06
C ALA A 27 9.78 17.86 -9.80
N ARG A 28 11.12 18.04 -9.82
CA ARG A 28 11.76 19.37 -9.64
C ARG A 28 11.44 20.33 -10.79
N GLY A 29 11.32 19.82 -12.01
CA GLY A 29 10.95 20.59 -13.20
C GLY A 29 9.46 20.90 -13.29
N GLN A 30 8.63 20.39 -12.37
CA GLN A 30 7.16 20.57 -12.36
C GLN A 30 6.52 20.29 -13.72
N PRO A 31 6.67 19.03 -14.26
CA PRO A 31 6.24 18.71 -15.61
C PRO A 31 4.76 18.99 -15.84
N THR A 32 4.45 19.49 -17.03
CA THR A 32 3.08 19.77 -17.47
C THR A 32 2.34 18.47 -17.78
N LEU A 33 1.02 18.55 -17.88
CA LEU A 33 0.20 17.37 -18.26
C LEU A 33 0.56 16.85 -19.65
N GLU A 34 0.89 17.76 -20.57
CA GLU A 34 1.31 17.49 -21.95
C GLU A 34 2.61 16.67 -21.98
N GLU A 35 3.61 17.08 -21.20
CA GLU A 35 4.89 16.38 -21.09
C GLU A 35 4.73 14.97 -20.52
N VAL A 36 3.93 14.83 -19.47
CA VAL A 36 3.64 13.51 -18.88
C VAL A 36 2.89 12.63 -19.88
N ALA A 37 1.92 13.18 -20.61
CA ALA A 37 1.14 12.46 -21.59
C ALA A 37 2.00 11.99 -22.76
N ALA A 38 2.89 12.85 -23.27
CA ALA A 38 3.85 12.49 -24.31
C ALA A 38 4.77 11.36 -23.87
N ALA A 39 5.28 11.38 -22.63
CA ALA A 39 6.15 10.35 -22.08
C ALA A 39 5.50 8.95 -21.99
N VAL A 40 4.18 8.88 -21.93
CA VAL A 40 3.42 7.62 -21.89
C VAL A 40 2.66 7.33 -23.19
N HIS A 41 2.87 8.13 -24.23
CA HIS A 41 2.24 8.00 -25.56
C HIS A 41 0.70 8.10 -25.53
N LEU A 42 0.17 9.02 -24.71
CA LEU A 42 -1.25 9.32 -24.63
C LEU A 42 -1.54 10.79 -24.92
N SER A 43 -2.80 11.11 -25.26
CA SER A 43 -3.24 12.50 -25.24
C SER A 43 -3.40 12.99 -23.79
N PRO A 44 -3.23 14.30 -23.50
CA PRO A 44 -3.40 14.85 -22.15
C PRO A 44 -4.78 14.51 -21.55
N PHE A 45 -5.83 14.59 -22.34
CA PHE A 45 -7.20 14.26 -21.93
C PHE A 45 -7.32 12.78 -21.53
N HIS A 46 -6.76 11.89 -22.35
CA HIS A 46 -6.81 10.45 -22.07
C HIS A 46 -5.98 10.09 -20.81
N LEU A 47 -4.76 10.65 -20.68
CA LEU A 47 -3.96 10.47 -19.48
C LEU A 47 -4.70 10.96 -18.24
N GLN A 48 -5.27 12.17 -18.27
CA GLN A 48 -5.98 12.72 -17.12
C GLN A 48 -7.15 11.84 -16.71
N ARG A 49 -7.97 11.37 -17.66
CA ARG A 49 -9.08 10.48 -17.39
C ARG A 49 -8.63 9.16 -16.80
N LEU A 50 -7.66 8.51 -17.44
CA LEU A 50 -7.11 7.22 -17.01
C LEU A 50 -6.47 7.30 -15.62
N PHE A 51 -5.60 8.29 -15.43
CA PHE A 51 -4.91 8.50 -14.16
C PHE A 51 -5.90 8.86 -13.04
N SER A 52 -6.89 9.71 -13.31
CA SER A 52 -7.89 10.09 -12.31
C SER A 52 -8.84 8.93 -11.98
N ALA A 53 -9.21 8.10 -12.95
CA ALA A 53 -10.00 6.90 -12.70
C ALA A 53 -9.23 5.91 -11.80
N TRP A 54 -7.93 5.78 -12.06
CA TRP A 54 -7.09 4.85 -11.32
C TRP A 54 -6.65 5.39 -9.95
N ALA A 55 -6.10 6.61 -9.87
CA ALA A 55 -5.53 7.21 -8.65
C ALA A 55 -6.56 7.99 -7.81
N GLY A 56 -7.73 8.29 -8.36
CA GLY A 56 -8.73 9.12 -7.71
C GLY A 56 -8.45 10.62 -7.73
N ILE A 57 -7.28 11.05 -8.20
CA ILE A 57 -6.85 12.45 -8.35
C ILE A 57 -6.16 12.65 -9.69
N SER A 58 -6.08 13.92 -10.16
CA SER A 58 -5.37 14.24 -11.39
C SER A 58 -3.85 14.09 -11.26
N PRO A 59 -3.11 13.87 -12.37
CA PRO A 59 -1.64 13.85 -12.36
C PRO A 59 -1.02 15.08 -11.69
N LYS A 60 -1.57 16.27 -11.93
CA LYS A 60 -1.12 17.52 -11.31
C LYS A 60 -1.26 17.51 -9.79
N ARG A 61 -2.40 17.05 -9.27
CA ARG A 61 -2.62 16.91 -7.81
C ARG A 61 -1.70 15.86 -7.20
N PHE A 62 -1.45 14.77 -7.91
CA PHE A 62 -0.50 13.76 -7.49
C PHE A 62 0.93 14.31 -7.38
N LEU A 63 1.39 15.08 -8.38
CA LEU A 63 2.67 15.78 -8.34
C LEU A 63 2.76 16.76 -7.16
N GLN A 64 1.72 17.57 -6.95
CA GLN A 64 1.65 18.50 -5.83
C GLN A 64 1.74 17.80 -4.48
N TYR A 65 1.09 16.64 -4.33
CA TYR A 65 1.19 15.82 -3.13
C TYR A 65 2.63 15.35 -2.89
N LEU A 66 3.29 14.77 -3.89
CA LEU A 66 4.68 14.33 -3.79
C LEU A 66 5.63 15.50 -3.44
N THR A 67 5.44 16.66 -4.07
CA THR A 67 6.24 17.86 -3.82
C THR A 67 6.01 18.40 -2.41
N LYS A 68 4.76 18.41 -1.94
CA LYS A 68 4.39 18.87 -0.59
C LYS A 68 4.97 17.97 0.49
N GLU A 69 4.90 16.64 0.33
CA GLU A 69 5.48 15.69 1.28
C GLU A 69 7.02 15.81 1.32
N HIS A 70 7.66 15.98 0.16
CA HIS A 70 9.10 16.25 0.09
C HIS A 70 9.46 17.57 0.79
N ALA A 71 8.76 18.66 0.49
CA ALA A 71 8.97 19.96 1.13
C ALA A 71 8.72 19.93 2.64
N ARG A 72 7.69 19.22 3.10
CA ARG A 72 7.39 19.02 4.52
C ARG A 72 8.52 18.30 5.24
N HIS A 73 9.10 17.27 4.62
CA HIS A 73 10.25 16.57 5.17
C HIS A 73 11.52 17.42 5.20
N GLU A 74 11.79 18.18 4.15
CA GLU A 74 12.95 19.09 4.10
C GLU A 74 12.80 20.24 5.13
N LEU A 75 11.60 20.79 5.27
CA LEU A 75 11.30 21.81 6.29
C LEU A 75 11.40 21.24 7.72
N ALA A 76 11.03 20.00 7.93
CA ALA A 76 11.19 19.35 9.24
C ALA A 76 12.66 19.14 9.64
N LYS A 77 13.57 19.03 8.65
CA LYS A 77 15.03 18.95 8.89
C LYS A 77 15.67 20.30 9.15
N ALA A 78 15.14 21.38 8.57
CA ALA A 78 15.69 22.72 8.66
C ALA A 78 15.22 23.50 9.90
N ARG A 79 14.33 22.94 10.70
CA ARG A 79 13.75 23.64 11.86
C ARG A 79 14.32 23.19 13.17
N ASP A 80 14.87 24.16 13.86
CA ASP A 80 15.03 24.21 15.30
C ASP A 80 13.68 23.97 16.02
N VAL A 81 13.73 23.25 17.10
CA VAL A 81 12.72 22.38 17.73
C VAL A 81 11.47 23.08 18.31
N LEU A 82 11.20 24.36 18.12
CA LEU A 82 10.29 25.10 19.02
C LEU A 82 8.98 25.68 18.48
N SER A 83 8.50 25.38 17.27
CA SER A 83 7.29 26.12 16.84
C SER A 83 6.22 25.37 16.01
N VAL A 84 6.09 24.05 16.06
CA VAL A 84 5.07 23.34 15.26
C VAL A 84 4.12 22.46 16.10
N ALA A 85 4.08 22.64 17.39
CA ALA A 85 3.12 21.89 18.24
C ALA A 85 1.70 22.52 18.28
N ALA A 86 1.47 23.64 17.61
CA ALA A 86 0.23 24.39 17.79
C ALA A 86 -0.81 24.33 16.66
N ASP A 87 -0.48 23.87 15.45
CA ASP A 87 -1.36 24.08 14.29
C ASP A 87 -1.79 22.84 13.52
N SER A 88 -1.86 21.69 14.14
CA SER A 88 -2.52 20.54 13.52
C SER A 88 -3.66 20.03 14.36
N GLY A 89 -4.72 20.83 14.41
CA GLY A 89 -6.05 20.38 14.78
C GLY A 89 -6.59 19.40 13.75
N LEU A 90 -6.01 18.22 13.64
CA LEU A 90 -6.56 17.08 12.94
C LEU A 90 -6.97 16.03 13.96
N SER A 91 -8.01 16.40 14.67
CA SER A 91 -8.86 15.44 15.36
C SER A 91 -9.56 14.57 14.33
N SER A 92 -9.32 13.28 14.42
CA SER A 92 -10.21 12.18 14.02
C SER A 92 -10.92 12.31 12.65
N GLY A 93 -10.36 11.74 11.62
CA GLY A 93 -11.02 11.70 10.32
C GLY A 93 -10.73 10.51 9.46
N SER A 94 -10.07 9.47 9.93
CA SER A 94 -9.70 8.40 9.01
C SER A 94 -10.10 7.01 9.49
N ARG A 95 -11.40 6.76 9.49
CA ARG A 95 -11.89 5.39 9.37
C ARG A 95 -11.98 5.01 7.89
N LEU A 96 -10.85 5.11 7.19
CA LEU A 96 -10.77 4.76 5.76
C LEU A 96 -10.81 3.27 5.48
N HIS A 97 -10.61 2.44 6.49
CA HIS A 97 -10.80 1.01 6.44
C HIS A 97 -11.42 0.53 7.75
N ASP A 98 -12.72 0.37 7.77
CA ASP A 98 -13.41 -0.42 8.81
C ASP A 98 -13.05 -1.93 8.71
N LEU A 99 -12.06 -2.29 7.89
CA LEU A 99 -11.53 -3.63 7.79
C LEU A 99 -10.54 -3.86 8.94
N MET A 100 -11.03 -4.47 10.01
CA MET A 100 -10.16 -4.87 11.11
C MET A 100 -9.24 -6.01 10.66
N VAL A 101 -7.92 -5.81 10.82
CA VAL A 101 -6.91 -6.82 10.52
C VAL A 101 -6.49 -7.50 11.81
N HIS A 102 -6.73 -8.80 11.90
CA HIS A 102 -6.25 -9.64 12.99
C HIS A 102 -5.05 -10.46 12.54
N CYS A 103 -3.99 -10.46 13.33
CA CYS A 103 -2.76 -11.17 13.03
C CYS A 103 -2.59 -12.38 13.96
N GLU A 104 -2.27 -13.52 13.36
CA GLU A 104 -1.84 -14.72 14.06
C GLU A 104 -0.43 -15.11 13.56
N ALA A 105 0.49 -15.33 14.48
CA ALA A 105 1.84 -15.78 14.14
C ALA A 105 1.93 -17.29 14.15
N LEU A 106 2.72 -17.86 13.21
CA LEU A 106 3.11 -19.26 13.26
C LEU A 106 4.01 -19.54 14.47
N SER A 107 3.77 -20.66 15.10
CA SER A 107 4.67 -21.18 16.15
C SER A 107 6.03 -21.59 15.56
N PRO A 108 7.09 -21.61 16.38
CA PRO A 108 8.40 -22.09 15.93
C PRO A 108 8.37 -23.54 15.39
N GLY A 109 7.47 -24.37 15.91
CA GLY A 109 7.27 -25.74 15.43
C GLY A 109 6.73 -25.79 14.02
N GLU A 110 5.67 -25.00 13.72
CA GLU A 110 5.07 -24.88 12.39
C GLU A 110 6.05 -24.30 11.36
N ILE A 111 6.90 -23.36 11.79
CA ILE A 111 7.95 -22.80 10.91
C ILE A 111 8.98 -23.88 10.56
N ARG A 112 9.44 -24.68 11.55
CA ARG A 112 10.42 -25.75 11.34
C ARG A 112 9.88 -26.88 10.50
N SER A 113 8.60 -27.24 10.65
CA SER A 113 7.96 -28.28 9.83
C SER A 113 7.75 -27.87 8.38
N GLY A 114 8.06 -26.63 8.00
CA GLY A 114 7.87 -26.12 6.64
C GLY A 114 6.41 -26.02 6.21
N GLY A 115 5.47 -26.01 7.16
CA GLY A 115 4.04 -25.99 6.91
C GLY A 115 3.39 -27.37 6.76
N LEU A 116 4.01 -28.40 7.30
CA LEU A 116 3.42 -29.74 7.32
C LEU A 116 2.04 -29.72 8.00
N GLY A 117 1.05 -30.30 7.32
CA GLY A 117 -0.35 -30.29 7.76
C GLY A 117 -1.11 -28.98 7.51
N ILE A 118 -0.47 -27.97 6.90
CA ILE A 118 -1.14 -26.73 6.50
C ILE A 118 -1.63 -26.86 5.06
N ALA A 119 -2.93 -26.67 4.85
CA ALA A 119 -3.53 -26.51 3.52
C ALA A 119 -3.53 -25.03 3.16
N ILE A 120 -2.94 -24.66 2.02
CA ILE A 120 -2.91 -23.32 1.48
C ILE A 120 -3.68 -23.30 0.16
N THR A 121 -4.66 -22.46 0.05
CA THR A 121 -5.30 -22.13 -1.23
C THR A 121 -4.64 -20.88 -1.78
N CYS A 122 -4.38 -20.82 -3.09
CA CYS A 122 -3.83 -19.65 -3.75
C CYS A 122 -4.46 -19.42 -5.12
N GLY A 123 -4.38 -18.19 -5.60
CA GLY A 123 -4.83 -17.87 -6.95
C GLY A 123 -4.34 -16.48 -7.37
N VAL A 124 -4.43 -16.22 -8.68
CA VAL A 124 -4.08 -14.95 -9.29
C VAL A 124 -5.35 -14.26 -9.79
N ALA A 125 -5.51 -13.01 -9.44
CA ALA A 125 -6.62 -12.21 -9.95
C ALA A 125 -6.25 -10.71 -10.04
N PRO A 126 -7.00 -9.92 -10.82
CA PRO A 126 -6.78 -8.49 -10.95
C PRO A 126 -6.94 -7.72 -9.65
N SER A 127 -6.12 -6.68 -9.49
CA SER A 127 -6.23 -5.70 -8.42
C SER A 127 -6.06 -4.28 -8.97
N PRO A 128 -6.35 -3.22 -8.19
CA PRO A 128 -6.10 -1.85 -8.62
C PRO A 128 -4.64 -1.54 -8.96
N PHE A 129 -3.71 -2.38 -8.51
CA PHE A 129 -2.27 -2.20 -8.69
C PHE A 129 -1.64 -3.24 -9.62
N GLY A 130 -2.42 -3.81 -10.54
CA GLY A 130 -2.05 -4.92 -11.42
C GLY A 130 -2.45 -6.27 -10.82
N ASP A 131 -2.20 -7.35 -11.55
CA ASP A 131 -2.52 -8.70 -11.09
C ASP A 131 -1.76 -9.04 -9.83
N ALA A 132 -2.39 -9.81 -8.95
CA ALA A 132 -1.83 -10.19 -7.67
C ALA A 132 -2.06 -11.68 -7.39
N LEU A 133 -1.01 -12.35 -6.91
CA LEU A 133 -1.10 -13.66 -6.29
C LEU A 133 -1.48 -13.48 -4.82
N ILE A 134 -2.59 -14.08 -4.42
CA ILE A 134 -2.99 -14.14 -3.01
C ILE A 134 -3.03 -15.61 -2.56
N ALA A 135 -2.58 -15.89 -1.34
CA ALA A 135 -2.69 -17.20 -0.74
C ALA A 135 -3.19 -17.11 0.70
N TRP A 136 -4.03 -18.09 1.08
CA TRP A 136 -4.68 -18.10 2.39
C TRP A 136 -4.84 -19.51 2.90
N THR A 137 -5.08 -19.62 4.19
CA THR A 137 -5.40 -20.83 4.94
C THR A 137 -6.73 -20.62 5.67
N ALA A 138 -7.23 -21.63 6.36
CA ALA A 138 -8.36 -21.50 7.29
C ALA A 138 -8.10 -20.43 8.39
N ARG A 139 -6.82 -20.12 8.70
CA ARG A 139 -6.39 -19.14 9.72
C ARG A 139 -6.22 -17.71 9.16
N GLY A 140 -6.24 -17.52 7.84
CA GLY A 140 -6.13 -16.22 7.21
C GLY A 140 -5.16 -16.14 6.04
N VAL A 141 -5.01 -14.93 5.49
CA VAL A 141 -4.12 -14.63 4.38
C VAL A 141 -2.66 -14.77 4.83
N CYS A 142 -1.89 -15.59 4.12
CA CYS A 142 -0.48 -15.85 4.42
C CYS A 142 0.49 -15.33 3.34
N HIS A 143 -0.03 -14.90 2.19
CA HIS A 143 0.73 -14.31 1.09
C HIS A 143 -0.15 -13.36 0.27
N LEU A 144 0.41 -12.24 -0.13
CA LEU A 144 -0.16 -11.32 -1.13
C LEU A 144 0.98 -10.61 -1.83
N ALA A 145 1.14 -10.85 -3.11
CA ALA A 145 2.22 -10.29 -3.91
C ALA A 145 1.69 -9.81 -5.26
N PHE A 146 2.12 -8.63 -5.70
CA PHE A 146 1.77 -8.15 -7.04
C PHE A 146 2.65 -8.80 -8.09
N CYS A 147 2.05 -9.15 -9.22
CA CYS A 147 2.75 -9.78 -10.33
C CYS A 147 3.76 -8.81 -10.96
N SER A 148 5.02 -8.98 -10.61
CA SER A 148 6.16 -8.25 -11.18
C SER A 148 7.09 -9.19 -11.96
N MET A 149 6.80 -10.47 -11.95
CA MET A 149 7.47 -11.54 -12.69
C MET A 149 6.43 -12.56 -13.19
N ALA A 150 6.86 -13.50 -14.02
CA ALA A 150 5.99 -14.57 -14.51
C ALA A 150 5.38 -15.38 -13.35
N GLU A 151 4.15 -15.80 -13.51
CA GLU A 151 3.38 -16.55 -12.50
C GLU A 151 4.12 -17.79 -11.95
N PRO A 152 4.81 -18.62 -12.77
CA PRO A 152 5.55 -19.76 -12.25
C PRO A 152 6.63 -19.40 -11.23
N ALA A 153 7.29 -18.25 -11.40
CA ALA A 153 8.29 -17.78 -10.45
C ALA A 153 7.66 -17.30 -9.13
N MET A 154 6.48 -16.72 -9.19
CA MET A 154 5.73 -16.31 -7.99
C MET A 154 5.23 -17.51 -7.20
N LEU A 155 4.71 -18.52 -7.87
CA LEU A 155 4.32 -19.79 -7.25
C LEU A 155 5.52 -20.52 -6.64
N ALA A 156 6.68 -20.49 -7.33
CA ALA A 156 7.92 -21.07 -6.79
C ALA A 156 8.36 -20.36 -5.49
N GLU A 157 8.21 -19.03 -5.40
CA GLU A 157 8.48 -18.29 -4.16
C GLU A 157 7.53 -18.71 -3.01
N LEU A 158 6.25 -18.92 -3.31
CA LEU A 158 5.28 -19.40 -2.34
C LEU A 158 5.65 -20.81 -1.87
N LEU A 159 5.93 -21.75 -2.80
CA LEU A 159 6.34 -23.12 -2.51
C LEU A 159 7.63 -23.20 -1.70
N ALA A 160 8.64 -22.41 -2.05
CA ALA A 160 9.90 -22.34 -1.31
C ALA A 160 9.69 -21.90 0.14
N ARG A 161 8.67 -21.09 0.38
CA ARG A 161 8.32 -20.64 1.73
C ARG A 161 7.54 -21.68 2.53
N TRP A 162 6.79 -22.55 1.86
CA TRP A 162 5.91 -23.56 2.45
C TRP A 162 6.18 -24.96 1.86
N PRO A 163 7.42 -25.50 2.02
CA PRO A 163 7.86 -26.66 1.28
C PRO A 163 7.11 -27.97 1.64
N ALA A 164 6.45 -28.02 2.78
CA ALA A 164 5.69 -29.19 3.25
C ALA A 164 4.17 -28.93 3.34
N ALA A 165 3.69 -27.76 2.88
CA ALA A 165 2.25 -27.48 2.83
C ALA A 165 1.61 -28.09 1.58
N THR A 166 0.34 -28.44 1.68
CA THR A 166 -0.48 -28.77 0.51
C THR A 166 -1.01 -27.49 -0.12
N ILE A 167 -0.71 -27.26 -1.41
CA ILE A 167 -1.13 -26.04 -2.13
C ILE A 167 -2.19 -26.41 -3.17
N VAL A 168 -3.32 -25.70 -3.14
CA VAL A 168 -4.44 -25.83 -4.07
C VAL A 168 -4.66 -24.50 -4.77
N ARG A 169 -4.95 -24.51 -6.07
CA ARG A 169 -5.25 -23.31 -6.85
C ARG A 169 -6.75 -23.07 -6.91
N ASP A 170 -7.16 -21.81 -6.66
CA ASP A 170 -8.53 -21.32 -6.81
C ASP A 170 -8.52 -19.83 -7.14
N ASP A 171 -8.53 -19.51 -8.44
CA ASP A 171 -8.48 -18.13 -8.93
C ASP A 171 -9.81 -17.39 -8.71
N GLU A 172 -10.95 -18.10 -8.66
CA GLU A 172 -12.24 -17.47 -8.42
C GLU A 172 -12.35 -16.99 -6.96
N GLN A 173 -11.97 -17.83 -6.02
CA GLN A 173 -11.93 -17.42 -4.61
C GLN A 173 -10.89 -16.33 -4.36
N ALA A 174 -9.74 -16.37 -5.07
CA ALA A 174 -8.74 -15.31 -5.03
C ALA A 174 -9.32 -13.96 -5.47
N ARG A 175 -10.13 -13.94 -6.54
CA ARG A 175 -10.84 -12.74 -7.03
C ARG A 175 -11.76 -12.17 -5.97
N LEU A 176 -12.57 -13.00 -5.33
CA LEU A 176 -13.48 -12.59 -4.26
C LEU A 176 -12.71 -12.02 -3.05
N LEU A 177 -11.59 -12.64 -2.70
CA LEU A 177 -10.77 -12.20 -1.58
C LEU A 177 -10.05 -10.89 -1.88
N LEU A 178 -9.52 -10.71 -3.09
CA LEU A 178 -8.91 -9.45 -3.52
C LEU A 178 -9.95 -8.31 -3.59
N ALA A 179 -11.18 -8.58 -3.98
CA ALA A 179 -12.26 -7.59 -3.92
C ALA A 179 -12.56 -7.12 -2.48
N ARG A 180 -12.39 -7.99 -1.49
CA ARG A 180 -12.48 -7.61 -0.07
C ARG A 180 -11.25 -6.83 0.42
N VAL A 181 -10.07 -7.12 -0.11
CA VAL A 181 -8.82 -6.37 0.21
C VAL A 181 -8.86 -4.97 -0.38
N PHE A 182 -9.43 -4.81 -1.57
CA PHE A 182 -9.47 -3.56 -2.33
C PHE A 182 -10.92 -3.14 -2.65
N PRO A 183 -11.76 -2.88 -1.65
CA PRO A 183 -13.15 -2.55 -1.91
C PRO A 183 -13.27 -1.22 -2.65
N ALA A 184 -14.24 -1.13 -3.58
CA ALA A 184 -14.56 0.11 -4.31
C ALA A 184 -15.14 1.19 -3.36
N THR A 185 -15.89 0.74 -2.36
CA THR A 185 -16.41 1.56 -1.26
C THR A 185 -15.97 0.97 0.08
N PRO A 186 -15.69 1.79 1.10
CA PRO A 186 -15.34 1.30 2.41
C PRO A 186 -16.37 0.30 2.93
N THR A 187 -15.94 -0.91 3.24
CA THR A 187 -16.81 -1.96 3.78
C THR A 187 -16.32 -2.37 5.16
N ARG A 188 -17.25 -2.62 6.06
CA ARG A 188 -16.93 -3.19 7.38
C ARG A 188 -16.63 -4.68 7.23
N GLY A 189 -15.61 -5.14 7.91
CA GLY A 189 -15.27 -6.56 7.92
C GLY A 189 -13.99 -6.83 8.70
N THR A 190 -13.72 -8.11 8.91
CA THR A 190 -12.49 -8.58 9.55
C THR A 190 -11.70 -9.41 8.55
N LEU A 191 -10.41 -9.15 8.46
CA LEU A 191 -9.47 -9.95 7.69
C LEU A 191 -8.42 -10.53 8.63
N HIS A 192 -8.22 -11.83 8.55
CA HIS A 192 -7.21 -12.52 9.34
C HIS A 192 -5.93 -12.71 8.52
N LEU A 193 -4.77 -12.45 9.13
CA LEU A 193 -3.46 -12.69 8.55
C LEU A 193 -2.73 -13.79 9.32
N LEU A 194 -2.13 -14.71 8.58
CA LEU A 194 -1.24 -15.73 9.15
C LEU A 194 0.21 -15.32 8.87
N LEU A 195 0.91 -14.85 9.90
CA LEU A 195 2.24 -14.27 9.79
C LEU A 195 3.34 -15.33 9.98
N ARG A 196 4.29 -15.37 9.05
CA ARG A 196 5.50 -16.18 9.14
C ARG A 196 6.73 -15.27 9.18
N GLY A 197 7.35 -15.16 10.35
CA GLY A 197 8.51 -14.32 10.59
C GLY A 197 9.13 -14.55 11.96
N THR A 198 10.24 -13.87 12.23
CA THR A 198 10.81 -13.80 13.58
C THR A 198 9.94 -12.94 14.49
N ASN A 199 10.09 -13.08 15.81
CA ASN A 199 9.35 -12.26 16.77
C ASN A 199 9.54 -10.75 16.51
N PHE A 200 10.75 -10.33 16.11
CA PHE A 200 11.00 -8.93 15.77
C PHE A 200 10.24 -8.51 14.51
N GLN A 201 10.25 -9.34 13.45
CA GLN A 201 9.49 -9.06 12.21
C GLN A 201 8.00 -8.95 12.49
N ILE A 202 7.44 -9.86 13.29
CA ILE A 202 6.02 -9.83 13.67
C ILE A 202 5.69 -8.51 14.37
N LYS A 203 6.49 -8.09 15.37
CA LYS A 203 6.31 -6.80 16.06
C LYS A 203 6.37 -5.61 15.10
N VAL A 204 7.28 -5.61 14.13
CA VAL A 204 7.35 -4.56 13.09
C VAL A 204 6.08 -4.53 12.25
N TRP A 205 5.60 -5.68 11.81
CA TRP A 205 4.40 -5.76 10.97
C TRP A 205 3.12 -5.38 11.71
N GLU A 206 2.99 -5.77 12.98
CA GLU A 206 1.89 -5.35 13.84
C GLU A 206 1.90 -3.82 14.08
N ALA A 207 3.08 -3.23 14.31
CA ALA A 207 3.22 -1.79 14.45
C ALA A 207 2.85 -1.05 13.14
N LEU A 208 3.19 -1.63 11.98
CA LEU A 208 2.85 -1.10 10.67
C LEU A 208 1.34 -1.09 10.40
N ILE A 209 0.64 -2.15 10.75
CA ILE A 209 -0.81 -2.27 10.55
C ILE A 209 -1.57 -1.17 11.32
N ARG A 210 -0.99 -0.66 12.39
CA ARG A 210 -1.55 0.47 13.17
C ARG A 210 -1.28 1.85 12.56
N VAL A 211 -0.47 1.92 11.50
CA VAL A 211 -0.25 3.19 10.79
C VAL A 211 -1.45 3.48 9.91
N GLU A 212 -2.09 4.62 10.13
CA GLU A 212 -3.30 5.02 9.42
C GLU A 212 -3.07 5.14 7.91
N PRO A 213 -4.06 4.77 7.08
CA PRO A 213 -4.04 5.02 5.64
C PRO A 213 -3.80 6.50 5.33
N GLY A 214 -2.97 6.77 4.30
CA GLY A 214 -2.61 8.13 3.93
C GLY A 214 -1.55 8.78 4.83
N THR A 215 -1.13 8.12 5.92
CA THR A 215 -0.05 8.60 6.77
C THR A 215 1.29 7.99 6.34
N LEU A 216 2.31 8.84 6.16
CA LEU A 216 3.68 8.39 5.93
C LEU A 216 4.50 8.54 7.20
N ILE A 217 5.30 7.53 7.49
CA ILE A 217 6.24 7.55 8.64
C ILE A 217 7.64 7.17 8.18
N SER A 218 8.66 7.60 8.92
CA SER A 218 10.03 7.17 8.64
C SER A 218 10.36 5.83 9.32
N TYR A 219 11.45 5.17 8.86
CA TYR A 219 11.98 3.98 9.54
C TYR A 219 12.31 4.27 11.01
N GLY A 220 12.84 5.48 11.30
CA GLY A 220 13.15 5.93 12.64
C GLY A 220 11.91 6.10 13.50
N GLU A 221 10.85 6.68 12.95
CA GLU A 221 9.58 6.85 13.64
C GLU A 221 8.93 5.49 13.96
N LEU A 222 8.93 4.55 13.00
CA LEU A 222 8.43 3.21 13.25
C LEU A 222 9.22 2.50 14.35
N ALA A 223 10.56 2.62 14.35
CA ALA A 223 11.42 2.08 15.38
C ALA A 223 11.12 2.69 16.77
N ARG A 224 10.89 4.00 16.84
CA ARG A 224 10.48 4.68 18.10
C ARG A 224 9.13 4.18 18.61
N ARG A 225 8.13 4.03 17.76
CA ARG A 225 6.81 3.48 18.13
C ARG A 225 6.88 2.06 18.68
N MET A 226 7.93 1.33 18.33
CA MET A 226 8.20 -0.02 18.82
C MET A 226 9.08 -0.05 20.09
N ALA A 227 9.38 1.10 20.69
CA ALA A 227 10.34 1.26 21.78
C ALA A 227 11.74 0.70 21.45
N ALA A 228 12.16 0.77 20.19
CA ALA A 228 13.45 0.31 19.69
C ALA A 228 14.13 1.38 18.79
N PRO A 229 14.44 2.60 19.30
CA PRO A 229 14.83 3.77 18.50
C PRO A 229 16.10 3.58 17.66
N HIS A 230 16.95 2.62 18.01
CA HIS A 230 18.19 2.33 17.28
C HIS A 230 18.06 1.18 16.28
N ALA A 231 16.85 0.65 16.08
CA ALA A 231 16.59 -0.53 15.26
C ALA A 231 16.25 -0.22 13.79
N GLN A 232 16.51 0.98 13.25
CA GLN A 232 16.07 1.40 11.91
C GLN A 232 16.51 0.42 10.81
N ARG A 233 17.76 -0.11 10.87
CA ARG A 233 18.24 -1.10 9.90
C ARG A 233 17.47 -2.43 10.01
N ALA A 234 17.24 -2.90 11.24
CA ALA A 234 16.47 -4.12 11.48
C ALA A 234 15.00 -3.96 11.05
N VAL A 235 14.40 -2.78 11.27
CA VAL A 235 13.08 -2.42 10.73
C VAL A 235 13.10 -2.50 9.21
N GLY A 236 14.08 -1.91 8.54
CA GLY A 236 14.22 -2.00 7.09
C GLY A 236 14.28 -3.44 6.58
N SER A 237 15.06 -4.31 7.24
CA SER A 237 15.13 -5.74 6.93
C SER A 237 13.80 -6.46 7.15
N ALA A 238 13.06 -6.12 8.22
CA ALA A 238 11.75 -6.68 8.49
C ALA A 238 10.71 -6.27 7.42
N LEU A 239 10.76 -5.00 6.95
CA LEU A 239 9.91 -4.54 5.84
C LEU A 239 10.23 -5.27 4.53
N ALA A 240 11.51 -5.48 4.22
CA ALA A 240 11.94 -6.23 3.04
C ALA A 240 11.52 -7.72 3.11
N ALA A 241 11.36 -8.27 4.32
CA ALA A 241 10.88 -9.64 4.54
C ALA A 241 9.37 -9.79 4.41
N ASN A 242 8.60 -8.70 4.35
CA ASN A 242 7.14 -8.74 4.17
C ASN A 242 6.75 -9.47 2.87
N ARG A 243 5.77 -10.37 2.99
CA ARG A 243 5.19 -11.15 1.87
C ARG A 243 3.69 -10.95 1.74
N ILE A 244 3.11 -10.05 2.53
CA ILE A 244 1.69 -9.73 2.49
C ILE A 244 1.57 -8.25 2.12
N ALA A 245 1.70 -7.97 0.83
CA ALA A 245 1.63 -6.63 0.27
C ALA A 245 0.33 -5.92 0.67
N TYR A 246 0.34 -4.60 0.75
CA TYR A 246 -0.80 -3.74 1.05
C TYR A 246 -1.40 -3.95 2.45
N LEU A 247 -1.79 -5.17 2.83
CA LEU A 247 -2.36 -5.50 4.14
C LEU A 247 -1.36 -5.28 5.29
N ILE A 248 -0.06 -5.55 5.04
CA ILE A 248 1.02 -5.03 5.88
C ILE A 248 1.61 -3.82 5.14
N PRO A 249 1.25 -2.59 5.53
CA PRO A 249 1.42 -1.42 4.69
C PRO A 249 2.85 -0.86 4.70
N CYS A 250 3.83 -1.68 4.30
CA CYS A 250 5.23 -1.24 4.22
C CYS A 250 5.46 -0.13 3.17
N HIS A 251 4.49 0.13 2.29
CA HIS A 251 4.48 1.28 1.39
C HIS A 251 4.36 2.62 2.14
N ARG A 252 3.80 2.66 3.35
CA ARG A 252 3.69 3.87 4.19
C ARG A 252 5.00 4.28 4.86
N VAL A 253 6.07 3.44 4.77
CA VAL A 253 7.36 3.76 5.37
C VAL A 253 8.30 4.34 4.32
N ILE A 254 8.84 5.52 4.60
CA ILE A 254 9.77 6.27 3.73
C ILE A 254 11.08 6.55 4.47
N ARG A 255 12.09 7.03 3.75
CA ARG A 255 13.34 7.48 4.37
C ARG A 255 13.10 8.77 5.16
N GLU A 256 13.94 9.02 6.16
CA GLU A 256 13.97 10.28 6.92
C GLU A 256 14.19 11.49 5.99
N SER A 257 14.89 11.27 4.86
CA SER A 257 15.09 12.27 3.81
C SER A 257 13.83 12.63 3.01
N GLY A 258 12.68 11.98 3.25
CA GLY A 258 11.49 12.11 2.41
C GLY A 258 11.54 11.26 1.14
N GLU A 259 12.65 10.60 0.84
CA GLU A 259 12.74 9.70 -0.29
C GLU A 259 11.87 8.45 -0.09
N ILE A 260 11.19 8.06 -1.15
CA ILE A 260 10.26 6.92 -1.12
C ILE A 260 10.96 5.59 -0.79
N GLY A 261 12.25 5.47 -1.10
CA GLY A 261 13.01 4.25 -0.88
C GLY A 261 12.57 3.09 -1.79
N SER A 262 13.27 1.97 -1.66
CA SER A 262 12.95 0.75 -2.40
C SER A 262 11.65 0.10 -1.89
N TYR A 263 10.96 -0.60 -2.78
CA TYR A 263 9.79 -1.39 -2.48
C TYR A 263 9.89 -2.73 -3.21
N ARG A 264 9.55 -3.83 -2.53
CA ARG A 264 9.69 -5.17 -3.11
C ARG A 264 8.98 -5.35 -4.44
N TRP A 265 7.81 -4.75 -4.58
CA TRP A 265 6.98 -4.86 -5.78
C TRP A 265 7.08 -3.64 -6.70
N GLY A 266 8.17 -2.86 -6.60
CA GLY A 266 8.47 -1.72 -7.44
C GLY A 266 8.08 -0.37 -6.83
N SER A 267 8.94 0.64 -7.04
CA SER A 267 8.76 1.99 -6.48
C SER A 267 7.52 2.68 -7.03
N SER A 268 7.19 2.48 -8.32
CA SER A 268 5.98 3.04 -8.96
C SER A 268 4.72 2.56 -8.27
N ARG A 269 4.66 1.27 -7.94
CA ARG A 269 3.51 0.69 -7.22
C ARG A 269 3.40 1.24 -5.80
N LYS A 270 4.54 1.45 -5.11
CA LYS A 270 4.55 2.11 -3.81
C LYS A 270 3.97 3.51 -3.87
N LEU A 271 4.41 4.32 -4.84
CA LEU A 271 3.90 5.67 -5.09
C LEU A 271 2.41 5.67 -5.42
N ALA A 272 1.98 4.71 -6.24
CA ALA A 272 0.60 4.52 -6.60
C ALA A 272 -0.31 4.28 -5.37
N MET A 273 0.12 3.41 -4.46
CA MET A 273 -0.60 3.13 -3.23
C MET A 273 -0.68 4.37 -2.34
N ILE A 274 0.46 5.05 -2.13
CA ILE A 274 0.52 6.29 -1.36
C ILE A 274 -0.44 7.34 -1.94
N GLY A 275 -0.39 7.56 -3.25
CA GLY A 275 -1.27 8.52 -3.93
C GLY A 275 -2.75 8.16 -3.83
N ARG A 276 -3.09 6.87 -3.97
CA ARG A 276 -4.47 6.40 -3.82
C ARG A 276 -4.99 6.60 -2.40
N GLU A 277 -4.20 6.28 -1.37
CA GLU A 277 -4.59 6.50 0.02
C GLU A 277 -4.79 7.98 0.33
N ALA A 278 -3.89 8.85 -0.13
CA ALA A 278 -4.01 10.29 0.01
C ALA A 278 -5.29 10.85 -0.66
N ALA A 279 -5.62 10.34 -1.85
CA ALA A 279 -6.81 10.73 -2.58
C ALA A 279 -8.11 10.33 -1.86
N LEU A 280 -8.14 9.12 -1.30
CA LEU A 280 -9.30 8.63 -0.53
C LEU A 280 -9.48 9.45 0.75
N GLY A 281 -8.40 9.77 1.47
CA GLY A 281 -8.44 10.65 2.65
C GLY A 281 -8.98 12.05 2.34
N ALA A 282 -8.56 12.65 1.23
CA ALA A 282 -9.03 13.97 0.81
C ALA A 282 -10.52 14.01 0.44
N ARG A 283 -11.07 12.92 -0.10
CA ARG A 283 -12.51 12.83 -0.44
C ARG A 283 -13.39 12.79 0.81
N MET A 284 -12.93 12.17 1.89
CA MET A 284 -13.69 12.09 3.14
C MET A 284 -13.59 13.38 3.98
N GLY A 285 -12.51 14.15 3.87
CA GLY A 285 -12.36 15.44 4.53
C GLY A 285 -13.22 16.55 3.91
N ASN A 286 -13.60 16.45 2.63
CA ASN A 286 -14.44 17.43 1.95
C ASN A 286 -15.95 17.14 2.03
N GLY A 287 -16.37 16.07 2.70
CA GLY A 287 -17.78 15.68 2.85
C GLY A 287 -18.48 16.25 4.09
N VAL A 288 -17.82 17.09 4.88
CA VAL A 288 -18.40 17.74 6.08
C VAL A 288 -18.20 19.24 5.94
N ASP A 289 -18.99 19.91 5.17
CA ASP A 289 -19.53 21.23 5.44
C ASP A 289 -20.38 21.77 4.26
N VAL A 290 -21.65 21.47 4.21
CA VAL A 290 -22.70 22.37 3.69
C VAL A 290 -24.05 21.96 4.29
N SER A 291 -24.25 22.27 5.56
CA SER A 291 -25.62 22.48 6.08
C SER A 291 -25.54 23.21 7.43
N GLY A 292 -25.40 24.50 7.38
CA GLY A 292 -25.43 25.34 8.57
C GLY A 292 -25.71 26.78 8.25
N GLY A 293 -26.99 27.15 8.20
CA GLY A 293 -27.32 28.53 8.48
C GLY A 293 -28.03 29.33 7.39
N ARG A 294 -29.32 29.05 7.24
CA ARG A 294 -30.28 30.14 6.99
C ARG A 294 -31.53 29.87 7.83
N THR A 295 -31.58 30.49 8.96
CA THR A 295 -32.82 30.80 9.65
C THR A 295 -32.70 32.19 10.25
N GLY A 296 -33.69 33.02 9.89
CA GLY A 296 -34.14 34.18 10.62
C GLY A 296 -33.66 35.51 10.14
#